data_1a8543224af77be603dbb4e462e5a836
#
_entry.id   1a8543224af77be603dbb4e462e5a836
#
_cell.length_a   1.000
_cell.length_b   1.000
_cell.length_c   1.000
_cell.angle_alpha   90.00
_cell.angle_beta   90.00
_cell.angle_gamma   90.00
#
_symmetry.space_group_name_H-M   'P 1'
#
loop_
_entity.id
_entity.type
_entity.pdbx_description
1 polymer ?
#
loop_
_entity_poly.entity_id
_entity_poly.type
_entity_poly.pdbx_seq_one_letter_code
_entity_poly.pdbx_strand_id
1 'polypeptide(L)'
;MGDDGITEPLVGLVIVSHSAKVADGTLELAAQMAGDEVRIVAAGGLADGTIGTDATRIAAAIQAADSGAGVVVMTDLGSAVLSASTALEMLDAEQAARVRLSRGPIVEGAIVAAIQASVGDNLEVVVETADAMLAHDKLAG
;
A
#
# COMPACT_ATOMS: atom_id res chain seq x y z
N MET A 1 -9.48 20.86 17.85
CA MET A 1 -9.12 21.17 17.42
C MET A 1 -9.08 21.35 16.97
N GLY A 2 -9.13 20.96 17.07
CA GLY A 2 -8.81 21.10 16.64
C GLY A 2 -8.59 21.25 16.33
N ASP A 3 -8.90 21.02 16.43
CA ASP A 3 -8.38 21.34 15.98
C ASP A 3 -7.93 22.24 15.42
N ASP A 4 -7.94 22.93 15.55
CA ASP A 4 -6.91 23.71 14.90
C ASP A 4 -6.53 23.15 13.51
N GLY A 5 -7.27 22.22 12.96
CA GLY A 5 -7.09 21.64 11.66
C GLY A 5 -5.89 20.72 11.51
N ILE A 6 -5.15 20.46 12.58
CA ILE A 6 -4.01 19.54 12.52
C ILE A 6 -4.52 18.12 12.76
N THR A 7 -4.27 17.24 11.80
CA THR A 7 -4.59 15.81 11.93
C THR A 7 -3.30 15.02 12.01
N GLU A 8 -3.34 13.92 12.75
CA GLU A 8 -2.23 12.97 12.77
C GLU A 8 -2.02 12.38 11.38
N PRO A 9 -0.78 12.24 10.94
CA PRO A 9 -0.53 11.58 9.66
C PRO A 9 -1.00 10.12 9.71
N LEU A 10 -1.57 9.66 8.60
CA LEU A 10 -2.06 8.30 8.46
C LEU A 10 -1.08 7.46 7.67
N VAL A 11 -1.04 6.17 7.97
CA VAL A 11 -0.26 5.21 7.20
C VAL A 11 -0.78 5.20 5.76
N GLY A 12 0.13 5.24 4.79
CA GLY A 12 -0.21 5.20 3.38
C GLY A 12 -0.13 3.79 2.82
N LEU A 13 -0.71 3.61 1.63
CA LEU A 13 -0.67 2.33 0.93
C LEU A 13 -0.11 2.52 -0.48
N VAL A 14 0.69 1.55 -0.91
CA VAL A 14 1.09 1.42 -2.30
C VAL A 14 0.64 0.06 -2.80
N ILE A 15 -0.01 0.03 -3.94
CA ILE A 15 -0.53 -1.19 -4.54
C ILE A 15 0.29 -1.50 -5.78
N VAL A 16 1.08 -2.57 -5.71
CA VAL A 16 1.98 -2.98 -6.77
C VAL A 16 1.39 -4.18 -7.50
N SER A 17 1.17 -4.04 -8.79
CA SER A 17 0.70 -5.12 -9.65
C SER A 17 1.44 -5.08 -10.97
N HIS A 18 1.56 -6.24 -11.62
CA HIS A 18 2.08 -6.33 -12.98
C HIS A 18 1.12 -5.66 -13.96
N SER A 19 -0.14 -5.50 -13.58
CA SER A 19 -1.19 -4.90 -14.42
C SER A 19 -1.60 -3.55 -13.84
N ALA A 20 -1.55 -2.50 -14.66
CA ALA A 20 -2.04 -1.18 -14.26
C ALA A 20 -3.51 -1.24 -13.88
N LYS A 21 -4.30 -2.01 -14.62
CA LYS A 21 -5.75 -2.13 -14.36
C LYS A 21 -6.03 -2.79 -13.02
N VAL A 22 -5.25 -3.82 -12.65
CA VAL A 22 -5.41 -4.49 -11.35
C VAL A 22 -5.06 -3.52 -10.21
N ALA A 23 -3.95 -2.81 -10.34
CA ALA A 23 -3.54 -1.85 -9.32
C ALA A 23 -4.57 -0.73 -9.16
N ASP A 24 -5.02 -0.16 -10.27
CA ASP A 24 -5.99 0.94 -10.25
C ASP A 24 -7.33 0.49 -9.70
N GLY A 25 -7.81 -0.70 -10.08
CA GLY A 25 -9.07 -1.24 -9.56
C GLY A 25 -9.01 -1.56 -8.08
N THR A 26 -7.88 -2.08 -7.62
CA THR A 26 -7.67 -2.34 -6.20
C THR A 26 -7.66 -1.03 -5.39
N LEU A 27 -6.98 -0.01 -5.92
CA LEU A 27 -6.98 1.31 -5.31
C LEU A 27 -8.41 1.85 -5.20
N GLU A 28 -9.20 1.72 -6.26
CA GLU A 28 -10.58 2.19 -6.29
C GLU A 28 -11.41 1.55 -5.18
N LEU A 29 -11.30 0.22 -5.03
CA LEU A 29 -12.00 -0.50 -3.97
C LEU A 29 -11.55 -0.04 -2.58
N ALA A 30 -10.25 0.05 -2.37
CA ALA A 30 -9.72 0.44 -1.06
C ALA A 30 -10.11 1.87 -0.69
N ALA A 31 -10.02 2.79 -1.65
CA ALA A 31 -10.38 4.19 -1.42
C ALA A 31 -11.86 4.35 -1.11
N GLN A 32 -12.72 3.56 -1.73
CA GLN A 32 -14.15 3.58 -1.46
C GLN A 32 -14.44 3.23 0.01
N MET A 33 -13.66 2.31 0.56
CA MET A 33 -13.86 1.86 1.95
C MET A 33 -13.19 2.77 2.98
N ALA A 34 -12.05 3.37 2.62
CA ALA A 34 -11.24 4.12 3.58
C ALA A 34 -11.58 5.61 3.62
N GLY A 35 -12.12 6.15 2.54
CA GLY A 35 -12.36 7.60 2.43
C GLY A 35 -11.13 8.33 1.90
N ASP A 36 -11.16 9.65 1.95
CA ASP A 36 -10.23 10.50 1.21
C ASP A 36 -8.91 10.80 1.92
N GLU A 37 -8.80 10.47 3.21
CA GLU A 37 -7.66 10.92 4.00
C GLU A 37 -6.46 9.99 3.92
N VAL A 38 -6.66 8.72 3.58
CA VAL A 38 -5.57 7.76 3.42
C VAL A 38 -4.97 7.93 2.03
N ARG A 39 -3.66 8.09 1.95
CA ARG A 39 -2.98 8.18 0.67
C ARG A 39 -2.78 6.76 0.13
N ILE A 40 -3.44 6.46 -0.97
CA ILE A 40 -3.33 5.17 -1.65
C ILE A 40 -2.82 5.45 -3.05
N VAL A 41 -1.68 4.85 -3.41
CA VAL A 41 -1.04 5.09 -4.70
C VAL A 41 -0.87 3.77 -5.43
N ALA A 42 -1.31 3.71 -6.65
CA ALA A 42 -1.15 2.53 -7.50
C ALA A 42 0.17 2.62 -8.27
N ALA A 43 0.91 1.51 -8.27
CA ALA A 43 2.12 1.36 -9.06
C ALA A 43 1.99 0.08 -9.88
N GLY A 44 1.17 0.13 -10.93
CA GLY A 44 0.85 -1.02 -11.76
C GLY A 44 1.39 -0.89 -13.17
N GLY A 45 1.90 -2.00 -13.70
CA GLY A 45 2.41 -2.06 -15.06
C GLY A 45 3.68 -1.23 -15.27
N LEU A 46 4.12 -1.21 -16.51
CA LEU A 46 5.25 -0.39 -16.93
C LEU A 46 4.74 0.98 -17.40
N ALA A 47 5.68 1.92 -17.57
CA ALA A 47 5.33 3.30 -17.98
C ALA A 47 4.56 3.36 -19.30
N ASP A 48 4.80 2.40 -20.21
CA ASP A 48 4.10 2.33 -21.49
C ASP A 48 2.77 1.60 -21.43
N GLY A 49 2.34 1.18 -20.23
CA GLY A 49 1.06 0.48 -20.03
C GLY A 49 1.12 -1.02 -20.20
N THR A 50 2.28 -1.59 -20.54
CA THR A 50 2.42 -3.04 -20.68
C THR A 50 2.58 -3.72 -19.32
N ILE A 51 2.40 -5.06 -19.34
CA ILE A 51 2.52 -5.89 -18.14
C ILE A 51 3.96 -5.90 -17.63
N GLY A 52 4.12 -5.70 -16.34
CA GLY A 52 5.42 -5.73 -15.67
C GLY A 52 5.45 -4.83 -14.46
N THR A 53 6.58 -4.82 -13.75
CA THR A 53 6.78 -3.95 -12.59
C THR A 53 8.05 -3.14 -12.77
N ASP A 54 8.05 -1.93 -12.21
CA ASP A 54 9.17 -0.99 -12.35
C ASP A 54 9.52 -0.44 -10.96
N ALA A 55 10.71 -0.77 -10.47
CA ALA A 55 11.15 -0.36 -9.15
C ALA A 55 11.17 1.16 -8.98
N THR A 56 11.54 1.90 -10.04
CA THR A 56 11.56 3.37 -9.97
C THR A 56 10.16 3.94 -9.74
N ARG A 57 9.16 3.38 -10.42
CA ARG A 57 7.76 3.80 -10.23
C ARG A 57 7.25 3.44 -8.84
N ILE A 58 7.66 2.27 -8.33
CA ILE A 58 7.28 1.84 -6.99
C ILE A 58 7.90 2.79 -5.94
N ALA A 59 9.18 3.15 -6.10
CA ALA A 59 9.84 4.08 -5.19
C ALA A 59 9.14 5.43 -5.17
N ALA A 60 8.78 5.95 -6.35
CA ALA A 60 8.04 7.21 -6.45
C ALA A 60 6.68 7.12 -5.77
N ALA A 61 5.99 5.98 -5.92
CA ALA A 61 4.70 5.77 -5.28
C ALA A 61 4.83 5.74 -3.75
N ILE A 62 5.88 5.10 -3.23
CA ILE A 62 6.13 5.07 -1.79
C ILE A 62 6.37 6.49 -1.27
N GLN A 63 7.16 7.28 -1.98
CA GLN A 63 7.40 8.66 -1.58
C GLN A 63 6.10 9.48 -1.56
N ALA A 64 5.24 9.27 -2.54
CA ALA A 64 3.96 9.97 -2.62
C ALA A 64 2.99 9.54 -1.51
N ALA A 65 3.03 8.28 -1.09
CA ALA A 65 2.13 7.75 -0.08
C ALA A 65 2.58 8.03 1.35
N ASP A 66 3.85 8.31 1.56
CA ASP A 66 4.43 8.47 2.90
C ASP A 66 4.15 9.88 3.44
N SER A 67 3.37 9.93 4.50
CA SER A 67 3.09 11.18 5.23
C SER A 67 3.98 11.31 6.48
N GLY A 68 4.89 10.37 6.71
CA GLY A 68 5.69 10.25 7.92
C GLY A 68 5.25 9.11 8.83
N ALA A 69 4.03 8.63 8.67
CA ALA A 69 3.50 7.51 9.48
C ALA A 69 3.89 6.14 8.92
N GLY A 70 4.44 6.10 7.72
CA GLY A 70 4.86 4.88 7.07
C GLY A 70 3.95 4.45 5.94
N VAL A 71 4.37 3.41 5.23
CA VAL A 71 3.69 2.91 4.05
C VAL A 71 3.63 1.39 4.09
N VAL A 72 2.47 0.83 3.78
CA VAL A 72 2.31 -0.62 3.55
C VAL A 72 2.23 -0.85 2.05
N VAL A 73 3.04 -1.76 1.55
CA VAL A 73 3.09 -2.12 0.13
C VAL A 73 2.40 -3.47 -0.05
N MET A 74 1.35 -3.49 -0.89
CA MET A 74 0.66 -4.72 -1.30
C MET A 74 1.20 -5.13 -2.66
N THR A 75 1.40 -6.42 -2.86
CA THR A 75 1.93 -6.96 -4.12
C THR A 75 1.05 -8.10 -4.63
N ASP A 76 1.03 -8.31 -5.95
CA ASP A 76 0.22 -9.37 -6.56
C ASP A 76 0.98 -10.70 -6.70
N LEU A 77 2.22 -10.67 -7.15
CA LEU A 77 3.00 -11.89 -7.43
C LEU A 77 4.41 -11.74 -6.87
N GLY A 78 5.12 -12.87 -6.79
CA GLY A 78 6.46 -12.89 -6.21
C GLY A 78 7.46 -11.94 -6.85
N SER A 79 7.39 -11.75 -8.19
CA SER A 79 8.30 -10.82 -8.88
C SER A 79 8.00 -9.37 -8.51
N ALA A 80 6.76 -9.05 -8.12
CA ALA A 80 6.43 -7.72 -7.60
C ALA A 80 7.11 -7.46 -6.25
N VAL A 81 7.28 -8.51 -5.44
CA VAL A 81 8.02 -8.41 -4.18
C VAL A 81 9.48 -8.05 -4.45
N LEU A 82 10.09 -8.67 -5.47
CA LEU A 82 11.48 -8.35 -5.83
C LEU A 82 11.61 -6.91 -6.28
N SER A 83 10.70 -6.44 -7.12
CA SER A 83 10.73 -5.04 -7.58
C SER A 83 10.51 -4.06 -6.44
N ALA A 84 9.61 -4.39 -5.51
CA ALA A 84 9.37 -3.57 -4.34
C ALA A 84 10.60 -3.53 -3.43
N SER A 85 11.27 -4.66 -3.25
CA SER A 85 12.52 -4.72 -2.47
C SER A 85 13.62 -3.86 -3.10
N THR A 86 13.72 -3.89 -4.43
CA THR A 86 14.65 -3.04 -5.16
C THR A 86 14.29 -1.56 -4.96
N ALA A 87 13.00 -1.24 -4.99
CA ALA A 87 12.55 0.13 -4.75
C ALA A 87 12.98 0.64 -3.38
N LEU A 88 12.95 -0.21 -2.35
CA LEU A 88 13.40 0.20 -1.01
C LEU A 88 14.85 0.62 -0.99
N GLU A 89 15.69 0.00 -1.83
CA GLU A 89 17.10 0.37 -1.92
C GLU A 89 17.32 1.73 -2.58
N MET A 90 16.31 2.24 -3.27
CA MET A 90 16.37 3.56 -3.91
C MET A 90 15.95 4.68 -2.97
N LEU A 91 15.38 4.36 -1.83
CA LEU A 91 14.92 5.34 -0.84
C LEU A 91 16.04 5.61 0.16
N ASP A 92 15.99 6.77 0.83
CA ASP A 92 16.91 6.97 1.93
C ASP A 92 16.59 5.99 3.07
N ALA A 93 17.57 5.76 3.95
CA ALA A 93 17.44 4.75 4.98
C ALA A 93 16.30 5.04 5.96
N GLU A 94 16.06 6.31 6.23
CA GLU A 94 15.02 6.73 7.16
C GLU A 94 13.63 6.42 6.59
N GLN A 95 13.42 6.73 5.33
CA GLN A 95 12.15 6.42 4.67
C GLN A 95 11.95 4.92 4.49
N ALA A 96 13.00 4.20 4.06
CA ALA A 96 12.91 2.74 3.90
C ALA A 96 12.56 2.05 5.21
N ALA A 97 13.01 2.59 6.35
CA ALA A 97 12.70 2.02 7.65
C ALA A 97 11.21 2.13 8.02
N ARG A 98 10.45 3.00 7.34
CA ARG A 98 9.02 3.19 7.56
C ARG A 98 8.16 2.43 6.55
N VAL A 99 8.74 1.53 5.78
CA VAL A 99 8.00 0.77 4.75
C VAL A 99 7.90 -0.68 5.17
N ARG A 100 6.72 -1.28 4.98
CA ARG A 100 6.48 -2.70 5.24
C ARG A 100 5.88 -3.35 4.00
N LEU A 101 6.44 -4.47 3.58
CA LEU A 101 5.85 -5.26 2.50
C LEU A 101 4.90 -6.27 3.12
N SER A 102 3.63 -6.25 2.71
CA SER A 102 2.63 -7.16 3.24
C SER A 102 2.69 -8.52 2.54
N ARG A 103 2.39 -9.57 3.29
CA ARG A 103 2.23 -10.94 2.77
C ARG A 103 0.80 -11.23 2.35
N GLY A 104 -0.11 -10.31 2.60
CA GLY A 104 -1.53 -10.54 2.36
C GLY A 104 -1.89 -10.53 0.89
N PRO A 105 -3.08 -11.06 0.56
CA PRO A 105 -3.60 -11.02 -0.80
C PRO A 105 -3.88 -9.57 -1.19
N ILE A 106 -3.59 -9.23 -2.45
CA ILE A 106 -3.52 -7.84 -2.88
C ILE A 106 -4.85 -7.08 -2.69
N VAL A 107 -5.97 -7.67 -3.08
CA VAL A 107 -7.26 -6.97 -3.01
C VAL A 107 -7.77 -6.91 -1.56
N GLU A 108 -7.95 -8.05 -0.93
CA GLU A 108 -8.45 -8.12 0.43
C GLU A 108 -7.53 -7.40 1.41
N GLY A 109 -6.22 -7.58 1.23
CA GLY A 109 -5.23 -6.94 2.10
C GLY A 109 -5.25 -5.43 1.96
N ALA A 110 -5.36 -4.92 0.74
CA ALA A 110 -5.43 -3.47 0.51
C ALA A 110 -6.65 -2.86 1.18
N ILE A 111 -7.80 -3.52 1.07
CA ILE A 111 -9.05 -3.02 1.64
C ILE A 111 -8.95 -2.93 3.16
N VAL A 112 -8.53 -4.01 3.83
CA VAL A 112 -8.46 -3.99 5.30
C VAL A 112 -7.36 -3.08 5.80
N ALA A 113 -6.23 -2.99 5.08
CA ALA A 113 -5.16 -2.06 5.43
C ALA A 113 -5.64 -0.61 5.34
N ALA A 114 -6.35 -0.27 4.27
CA ALA A 114 -6.88 1.07 4.07
C ALA A 114 -7.86 1.45 5.18
N ILE A 115 -8.76 0.54 5.55
CA ILE A 115 -9.70 0.76 6.64
C ILE A 115 -8.94 1.00 7.96
N GLN A 116 -7.96 0.15 8.25
CA GLN A 116 -7.20 0.24 9.49
C GLN A 116 -6.37 1.54 9.54
N ALA A 117 -5.81 1.94 8.41
CA ALA A 117 -5.09 3.22 8.30
C ALA A 117 -6.04 4.39 8.54
N SER A 118 -7.26 4.31 8.03
CA SER A 118 -8.24 5.40 8.14
C SER A 118 -8.65 5.70 9.57
N VAL A 119 -8.57 4.71 10.46
CA VAL A 119 -8.90 4.92 11.87
C VAL A 119 -7.67 5.33 12.70
N GLY A 120 -6.53 5.53 12.06
CA GLY A 120 -5.34 6.08 12.69
C GLY A 120 -4.41 5.08 13.35
N ASP A 121 -4.55 3.79 13.05
CA ASP A 121 -3.66 2.78 13.60
C ASP A 121 -2.24 2.92 13.06
N ASN A 122 -1.27 2.44 13.85
CA ASN A 122 0.14 2.56 13.48
C ASN A 122 0.53 1.54 12.40
N LEU A 123 1.73 1.72 11.86
CA LEU A 123 2.25 0.93 10.75
C LEU A 123 2.19 -0.58 11.03
N GLU A 124 2.60 -1.01 12.22
CA GLU A 124 2.63 -2.44 12.54
C GLU A 124 1.22 -3.04 12.58
N VAL A 125 0.25 -2.32 13.13
CA VAL A 125 -1.14 -2.79 13.14
C VAL A 125 -1.70 -2.88 11.73
N VAL A 126 -1.42 -1.88 10.90
CA VAL A 126 -1.94 -1.85 9.53
C VAL A 126 -1.38 -3.01 8.72
N VAL A 127 -0.06 -3.26 8.79
CA VAL A 127 0.54 -4.36 8.02
C VAL A 127 0.08 -5.72 8.55
N GLU A 128 -0.04 -5.88 9.86
CA GLU A 128 -0.51 -7.14 10.45
C GLU A 128 -1.94 -7.45 10.04
N THR A 129 -2.78 -6.42 9.95
CA THR A 129 -4.17 -6.59 9.51
C THR A 129 -4.22 -7.09 8.06
N ALA A 130 -3.40 -6.52 7.19
CA ALA A 130 -3.32 -6.98 5.80
C ALA A 130 -2.78 -8.40 5.72
N ASP A 131 -1.73 -8.70 6.48
CA ASP A 131 -1.10 -10.04 6.49
C ASP A 131 -2.06 -11.11 6.98
N ALA A 132 -2.93 -10.78 7.93
CA ALA A 132 -3.91 -11.72 8.48
C ALA A 132 -4.89 -12.21 7.42
N MET A 133 -5.09 -11.47 6.34
CA MET A 133 -5.98 -11.89 5.26
C MET A 133 -5.45 -13.10 4.50
N LEU A 134 -4.17 -13.43 4.65
CA LEU A 134 -3.60 -14.63 4.05
C LEU A 134 -4.31 -15.90 4.54
N ALA A 135 -4.77 -15.91 5.79
CA ALA A 135 -5.45 -17.06 6.39
C ALA A 135 -6.98 -16.93 6.37
N HIS A 136 -7.51 -15.83 5.81
CA HIS A 136 -8.95 -15.59 5.81
C HIS A 136 -9.66 -16.44 4.75
N ASP A 137 -10.63 -17.21 5.18
CA ASP A 137 -11.49 -18.00 4.28
C ASP A 137 -12.76 -17.21 4.02
N LYS A 138 -12.85 -16.59 2.85
CA LYS A 138 -14.00 -15.75 2.51
C LYS A 138 -15.31 -16.53 2.39
N LEU A 139 -15.22 -17.85 2.25
CA LEU A 139 -16.43 -18.71 2.18
C LEU A 139 -16.92 -19.14 3.55
N ALA A 140 -16.12 -18.95 4.58
CA ALA A 140 -16.49 -19.35 5.94
C ALA A 140 -17.37 -18.31 6.64
N GLY A 141 -17.62 -17.22 6.00
CA GLY A 141 -18.45 -16.21 6.57
C GLY A 141 -17.78 -14.89 6.68
#